data_877dabcd8db7f13908f02d174867b8ea
#
_entry.id   877dabcd8db7f13908f02d174867b8ea
#
_cell.length_a   1.000
_cell.length_b   1.000
_cell.length_c   1.000
_cell.angle_alpha   90.00
_cell.angle_beta   90.00
_cell.angle_gamma   90.00
#
_symmetry.space_group_name_H-M   'P 1'
#
loop_
_entity.id
_entity.type
_entity.pdbx_description
1 polymer ?
#
loop_
_entity_poly.entity_id
_entity_poly.type
_entity_poly.pdbx_seq_one_letter_code
_entity_poly.pdbx_strand_id
1 'polypeptide(L)'
;STLSKALDYIENPDKTDGKMLVSSFGCSYETADIEFEYTLSQALQKGNNLAFHLIQSFEPGEVDYQKAHEIGKQLADAVTKGQHEYVLTTHIDKGHVHNHIIFCAVNFVDHHKYNSNKRSYYGIRNMSDKLCRENGLSVVVPGKGSKGKSYAEYQAEKTGTSWKGKLKIAIDA
;
A
#
# COMPACT_ATOMS: atom_id res chain seq x y z
N SER A 1 -5.84 14.29 12.50
CA SER A 1 -6.33 14.29 11.12
C SER A 1 -6.60 12.89 10.63
N THR A 2 -7.32 12.74 9.54
CA THR A 2 -7.57 11.43 8.90
C THR A 2 -6.27 10.76 8.46
N LEU A 3 -5.32 11.55 7.95
CA LEU A 3 -3.98 11.09 7.57
C LEU A 3 -3.21 10.54 8.78
N SER A 4 -3.18 11.27 9.89
CA SER A 4 -2.54 10.83 11.12
C SER A 4 -3.10 9.49 11.61
N LYS A 5 -4.43 9.35 11.62
CA LYS A 5 -5.09 8.09 12.01
C LYS A 5 -4.75 6.93 11.09
N ALA A 6 -4.66 7.17 9.78
CA ALA A 6 -4.29 6.14 8.83
C ALA A 6 -2.84 5.67 9.04
N LEU A 7 -1.92 6.59 9.25
CA LEU A 7 -0.53 6.28 9.56
C LEU A 7 -0.40 5.53 10.90
N ASP A 8 -1.08 6.00 11.94
CA ASP A 8 -1.09 5.32 13.25
C ASP A 8 -1.63 3.89 13.14
N TYR A 9 -2.66 3.69 12.32
CA TYR A 9 -3.24 2.37 12.10
C TYR A 9 -2.25 1.39 11.47
N ILE A 10 -1.53 1.80 10.44
CA ILE A 10 -0.56 0.90 9.79
C ILE A 10 0.71 0.71 10.61
N GLU A 11 1.02 1.62 11.51
CA GLU A 11 2.20 1.57 12.38
C GLU A 11 1.92 0.88 13.73
N ASN A 12 0.75 0.25 13.90
CA ASN A 12 0.37 -0.42 15.14
C ASN A 12 1.39 -1.53 15.48
N PRO A 13 2.08 -1.45 16.65
CA PRO A 13 3.13 -2.40 17.03
C PRO A 13 2.65 -3.85 17.13
N ASP A 14 1.38 -4.06 17.49
CA ASP A 14 0.80 -5.41 17.60
C ASP A 14 0.72 -6.14 16.26
N LYS A 15 0.79 -5.38 15.15
CA LYS A 15 0.72 -5.88 13.78
C LYS A 15 2.04 -5.82 13.02
N THR A 16 3.07 -5.16 13.57
CA THR A 16 4.32 -4.88 12.88
C THR A 16 5.55 -5.45 13.58
N ASP A 17 5.37 -6.45 14.46
CA ASP A 17 6.46 -7.08 15.23
C ASP A 17 7.35 -6.04 15.94
N GLY A 18 6.74 -5.16 16.74
CA GLY A 18 7.43 -4.11 17.47
C GLY A 18 8.02 -3.01 16.58
N LYS A 19 7.41 -2.74 15.41
CA LYS A 19 7.84 -1.78 14.38
C LYS A 19 9.17 -2.13 13.69
N MET A 20 9.65 -3.36 13.80
CA MET A 20 10.83 -3.82 13.05
C MET A 20 10.57 -3.90 11.55
N LEU A 21 9.31 -4.00 11.13
CA LEU A 21 8.87 -4.10 9.74
C LEU A 21 8.22 -2.80 9.26
N VAL A 22 8.76 -1.67 9.67
CA VAL A 22 8.37 -0.34 9.20
C VAL A 22 9.52 0.26 8.42
N SER A 23 9.24 0.76 7.23
CA SER A 23 10.18 1.54 6.40
C SER A 23 9.52 2.82 5.95
N SER A 24 10.31 3.84 5.73
CA SER A 24 9.86 5.10 5.16
C SER A 24 10.85 5.61 4.13
N PHE A 25 10.38 6.50 3.27
CA PHE A 25 11.18 7.16 2.27
C PHE A 25 10.81 8.63 2.18
N GLY A 26 11.81 9.50 2.16
CA GLY A 26 11.62 10.94 2.10
C GLY A 26 11.06 11.56 3.38
N CYS A 27 10.78 10.77 4.40
CA CYS A 27 10.25 11.19 5.70
C CYS A 27 10.65 10.20 6.80
N SER A 28 10.48 10.63 8.04
CA SER A 28 10.49 9.71 9.18
C SER A 28 9.08 9.17 9.40
N TYR A 29 8.93 7.86 9.65
CA TYR A 29 7.61 7.28 9.92
C TYR A 29 6.93 7.90 11.16
N GLU A 30 7.71 8.40 12.12
CA GLU A 30 7.19 9.00 13.36
C GLU A 30 6.55 10.37 13.12
N THR A 31 6.99 11.09 12.11
CA THR A 31 6.54 12.46 11.77
C THR A 31 5.97 12.57 10.35
N ALA A 32 5.64 11.44 9.73
CA ALA A 32 5.20 11.40 8.35
C ALA A 32 3.96 12.25 8.08
N ASP A 33 3.02 12.30 9.02
CA ASP A 33 1.83 13.14 8.91
C ASP A 33 2.17 14.62 8.74
N ILE A 34 3.12 15.13 9.52
CA ILE A 34 3.59 16.52 9.46
C ILE A 34 4.37 16.77 8.16
N GLU A 35 5.24 15.84 7.79
CA GLU A 35 6.06 15.95 6.58
C GLU A 35 5.21 15.87 5.30
N PHE A 36 4.18 15.02 5.28
CA PHE A 36 3.21 14.98 4.19
C PHE A 36 2.43 16.30 4.10
N GLU A 37 1.97 16.83 5.21
CA GLU A 37 1.24 18.12 5.24
C GLU A 37 2.10 19.27 4.68
N TYR A 38 3.38 19.27 4.99
CA TYR A 38 4.31 20.27 4.43
C TYR A 38 4.39 20.15 2.91
N THR A 39 4.56 18.94 2.37
CA THR A 39 4.60 18.70 0.92
C THR A 39 3.27 19.07 0.27
N LEU A 40 2.14 18.68 0.88
CA LEU A 40 0.81 19.02 0.41
C LEU A 40 0.57 20.53 0.33
N SER A 41 1.16 21.31 1.25
CA SER A 41 1.05 22.78 1.24
C SER A 41 1.70 23.44 0.03
N GLN A 42 2.63 22.74 -0.63
CA GLN A 42 3.36 23.23 -1.81
C GLN A 42 2.73 22.77 -3.14
N ALA A 43 1.62 22.07 -3.09
CA ALA A 43 0.96 21.55 -4.30
C ALA A 43 0.62 22.66 -5.29
N LEU A 44 0.97 22.45 -6.56
CA LEU A 44 0.65 23.39 -7.65
C LEU A 44 -0.86 23.43 -7.94
N GLN A 45 -1.56 22.34 -7.66
CA GLN A 45 -2.99 22.22 -7.84
C GLN A 45 -3.65 21.78 -6.55
N LYS A 46 -4.75 22.42 -6.19
CA LYS A 46 -5.57 21.97 -5.08
C LYS A 46 -6.24 20.63 -5.39
N GLY A 47 -6.31 19.77 -4.41
CA GLY A 47 -7.01 18.49 -4.51
C GLY A 47 -7.46 18.00 -3.14
N ASN A 48 -8.37 17.04 -3.18
CA ASN A 48 -9.00 16.53 -1.98
C ASN A 48 -8.25 15.34 -1.36
N ASN A 49 -7.39 14.70 -2.14
CA ASN A 49 -6.63 13.54 -1.67
C ASN A 49 -5.34 13.99 -0.99
N LEU A 50 -5.13 13.55 0.24
CA LEU A 50 -3.91 13.82 1.01
C LEU A 50 -2.85 12.75 0.77
N ALA A 51 -3.27 11.50 0.67
CA ALA A 51 -2.41 10.35 0.50
C ALA A 51 -3.16 9.21 -0.21
N PHE A 52 -2.39 8.24 -0.68
CA PHE A 52 -2.91 7.00 -1.24
C PHE A 52 -2.44 5.83 -0.40
N HIS A 53 -3.36 4.91 -0.13
CA HIS A 53 -3.11 3.73 0.66
C HIS A 53 -3.19 2.48 -0.23
N LEU A 54 -2.07 1.79 -0.39
CA LEU A 54 -1.97 0.53 -1.10
C LEU A 54 -1.90 -0.60 -0.07
N ILE A 55 -2.68 -1.66 -0.29
CA ILE A 55 -2.63 -2.87 0.52
C ILE A 55 -2.25 -4.03 -0.39
N GLN A 56 -1.08 -4.62 -0.14
CA GLN A 56 -0.58 -5.80 -0.84
C GLN A 56 -0.68 -7.00 0.09
N SER A 57 -1.49 -7.98 -0.29
CA SER A 57 -1.72 -9.19 0.50
C SER A 57 -1.06 -10.39 -0.15
N PHE A 58 -0.56 -11.30 0.67
CA PHE A 58 0.08 -12.53 0.24
C PHE A 58 -0.76 -13.74 0.65
N GLU A 59 -0.69 -14.79 -0.13
CA GLU A 59 -1.33 -16.06 0.24
C GLU A 59 -0.66 -16.61 1.51
N PRO A 60 -1.44 -17.14 2.46
CA PRO A 60 -0.89 -17.66 3.71
C PRO A 60 0.18 -18.75 3.46
N GLY A 61 1.31 -18.61 4.14
CA GLY A 61 2.41 -19.58 4.08
C GLY A 61 3.34 -19.47 2.86
N GLU A 62 3.07 -18.57 1.89
CA GLU A 62 3.94 -18.40 0.72
C GLU A 62 5.19 -17.56 0.99
N VAL A 63 5.14 -16.64 1.92
CA VAL A 63 6.20 -15.66 2.12
C VAL A 63 6.38 -15.36 3.62
N ASP A 64 7.64 -15.19 4.04
CA ASP A 64 7.93 -14.64 5.36
C ASP A 64 7.81 -13.10 5.36
N TYR A 65 7.77 -12.50 6.57
CA TYR A 65 7.50 -11.05 6.65
C TYR A 65 8.64 -10.19 6.11
N GLN A 66 9.89 -10.64 6.26
CA GLN A 66 11.05 -9.88 5.79
C GLN A 66 11.04 -9.82 4.27
N LYS A 67 10.77 -10.94 3.62
CA LYS A 67 10.63 -11.00 2.16
C LYS A 67 9.43 -10.22 1.67
N ALA A 68 8.30 -10.31 2.35
CA ALA A 68 7.11 -9.51 2.05
C ALA A 68 7.42 -8.01 2.17
N HIS A 69 8.15 -7.60 3.20
CA HIS A 69 8.55 -6.21 3.39
C HIS A 69 9.46 -5.71 2.26
N GLU A 70 10.44 -6.49 1.83
CA GLU A 70 11.29 -6.16 0.68
C GLU A 70 10.48 -5.99 -0.61
N ILE A 71 9.53 -6.89 -0.87
CA ILE A 71 8.63 -6.80 -2.02
C ILE A 71 7.77 -5.53 -1.93
N GLY A 72 7.25 -5.20 -0.75
CA GLY A 72 6.52 -3.97 -0.50
C GLY A 72 7.34 -2.72 -0.77
N LYS A 73 8.60 -2.72 -0.36
CA LYS A 73 9.53 -1.62 -0.62
C LYS A 73 9.80 -1.44 -2.11
N GLN A 74 10.02 -2.52 -2.84
CA GLN A 74 10.19 -2.48 -4.29
C GLN A 74 8.94 -1.94 -4.98
N LEU A 75 7.75 -2.34 -4.53
CA LEU A 75 6.50 -1.82 -5.06
C LEU A 75 6.34 -0.32 -4.78
N ALA A 76 6.57 0.11 -3.54
CA ALA A 76 6.50 1.52 -3.17
C ALA A 76 7.47 2.38 -3.99
N ASP A 77 8.69 1.93 -4.17
CA ASP A 77 9.71 2.62 -4.97
C ASP A 77 9.29 2.71 -6.45
N ALA A 78 8.72 1.64 -7.00
CA ALA A 78 8.25 1.61 -8.39
C ALA A 78 7.04 2.55 -8.61
N VAL A 79 6.11 2.59 -7.68
CA VAL A 79 4.91 3.43 -7.76
C VAL A 79 5.24 4.91 -7.59
N THR A 80 6.07 5.25 -6.60
CA THR A 80 6.41 6.64 -6.25
C THR A 80 7.57 7.18 -7.07
N LYS A 81 8.34 6.34 -7.74
CA LYS A 81 9.52 6.70 -8.54
C LYS A 81 10.54 7.53 -7.76
N GLY A 82 10.60 7.36 -6.44
CA GLY A 82 11.49 8.15 -5.58
C GLY A 82 11.10 9.62 -5.44
N GLN A 83 9.85 9.98 -5.73
CA GLN A 83 9.38 11.37 -5.78
C GLN A 83 8.19 11.67 -4.84
N HIS A 84 7.76 10.70 -4.06
CA HIS A 84 6.73 10.88 -3.03
C HIS A 84 7.23 10.26 -1.73
N GLU A 85 7.00 10.95 -0.62
CA GLU A 85 7.22 10.36 0.70
C GLU A 85 6.27 9.17 0.86
N TYR A 86 6.74 8.11 1.48
CA TYR A 86 5.88 7.00 1.85
C TYR A 86 6.28 6.37 3.18
N VAL A 87 5.32 5.72 3.80
CA VAL A 87 5.50 4.80 4.91
C VAL A 87 5.01 3.43 4.48
N LEU A 88 5.84 2.44 4.68
CA LEU A 88 5.53 1.03 4.44
C LEU A 88 5.54 0.29 5.76
N THR A 89 4.48 -0.45 6.04
CA THR A 89 4.44 -1.39 7.16
C THR A 89 4.05 -2.78 6.68
N THR A 90 4.63 -3.80 7.28
CA THR A 90 4.23 -5.19 7.04
C THR A 90 3.49 -5.69 8.27
N HIS A 91 2.22 -6.01 8.09
CA HIS A 91 1.33 -6.53 9.12
C HIS A 91 1.24 -8.05 9.03
N ILE A 92 1.23 -8.66 10.21
CA ILE A 92 1.00 -10.10 10.37
C ILE A 92 -0.25 -10.24 11.21
N ASP A 93 -1.32 -10.74 10.60
CA ASP A 93 -2.59 -10.97 11.29
C ASP A 93 -3.11 -12.36 10.94
N LYS A 94 -3.26 -13.22 11.97
CA LYS A 94 -3.78 -14.59 11.84
C LYS A 94 -3.10 -15.42 10.73
N GLY A 95 -1.78 -15.29 10.61
CA GLY A 95 -0.99 -15.99 9.59
C GLY A 95 -1.03 -15.35 8.19
N HIS A 96 -1.76 -14.26 8.02
CA HIS A 96 -1.79 -13.49 6.78
C HIS A 96 -0.78 -12.35 6.85
N VAL A 97 0.04 -12.24 5.82
CA VAL A 97 1.01 -11.16 5.69
C VAL A 97 0.48 -10.11 4.72
N HIS A 98 0.46 -8.87 5.18
CA HIS A 98 0.00 -7.72 4.39
C HIS A 98 1.03 -6.60 4.44
N ASN A 99 1.28 -5.99 3.29
CA ASN A 99 1.98 -4.72 3.21
C ASN A 99 0.97 -3.58 3.12
N HIS A 100 1.17 -2.55 3.92
CA HIS A 100 0.46 -1.28 3.84
C HIS A 100 1.44 -0.20 3.41
N ILE A 101 1.16 0.45 2.30
CA ILE A 101 1.95 1.56 1.78
C ILE A 101 1.05 2.79 1.76
N ILE A 102 1.42 3.82 2.51
CA ILE A 102 0.78 5.13 2.42
C ILE A 102 1.80 6.09 1.84
N PHE A 103 1.50 6.69 0.70
CA PHE A 103 2.35 7.69 0.08
C PHE A 103 1.62 9.03 -0.09
N CYS A 104 2.38 10.11 0.02
CA CYS A 104 1.86 11.46 -0.14
C CYS A 104 1.33 11.67 -1.56
N ALA A 105 0.15 12.27 -1.67
CA ALA A 105 -0.48 12.53 -2.96
C ALA A 105 0.27 13.53 -3.83
N VAL A 106 1.16 14.33 -3.24
CA VAL A 106 1.94 15.35 -3.94
C VAL A 106 3.39 14.91 -4.05
N ASN A 107 3.94 15.06 -5.26
CA ASN A 107 5.35 14.84 -5.57
C ASN A 107 6.19 15.94 -4.89
N PHE A 108 7.18 15.57 -4.10
CA PHE A 108 8.01 16.54 -3.39
C PHE A 108 9.09 17.17 -4.28
N VAL A 109 9.28 16.68 -5.50
CA VAL A 109 10.25 17.22 -6.45
C VAL A 109 9.63 18.33 -7.30
N ASP A 110 8.50 18.04 -7.96
CA ASP A 110 7.84 18.96 -8.91
C ASP A 110 6.53 19.54 -8.40
N HIS A 111 6.05 19.10 -7.23
CA HIS A 111 4.80 19.52 -6.57
C HIS A 111 3.52 19.23 -7.35
N HIS A 112 3.60 18.37 -8.37
CA HIS A 112 2.43 17.83 -9.05
C HIS A 112 1.77 16.72 -8.23
N LYS A 113 0.49 16.55 -8.42
CA LYS A 113 -0.25 15.46 -7.82
C LYS A 113 -0.01 14.14 -8.54
N TYR A 114 -0.08 13.07 -7.76
CA TYR A 114 -0.17 11.73 -8.31
C TYR A 114 -1.48 11.60 -9.11
N ASN A 115 -1.35 11.17 -10.37
CA ASN A 115 -2.50 11.01 -11.24
C ASN A 115 -3.14 9.62 -11.04
N SER A 116 -4.12 9.57 -10.16
CA SER A 116 -4.88 8.36 -9.86
C SER A 116 -6.05 8.19 -10.80
N ASN A 117 -6.01 7.14 -11.61
CA ASN A 117 -7.07 6.76 -12.52
C ASN A 117 -7.04 5.24 -12.74
N LYS A 118 -7.95 4.74 -13.57
CA LYS A 118 -8.06 3.32 -13.85
C LYS A 118 -6.77 2.74 -14.46
N ARG A 119 -6.07 3.51 -15.29
CA ARG A 119 -4.79 3.09 -15.90
C ARG A 119 -3.69 2.96 -14.85
N SER A 120 -3.57 3.93 -13.94
CA SER A 120 -2.58 3.86 -12.86
C SER A 120 -2.87 2.71 -11.90
N TYR A 121 -4.13 2.43 -11.63
CA TYR A 121 -4.56 1.28 -10.82
C TYR A 121 -4.07 -0.04 -11.42
N TYR A 122 -4.33 -0.27 -12.70
CA TYR A 122 -3.84 -1.47 -13.37
C TYR A 122 -2.32 -1.51 -13.46
N GLY A 123 -1.67 -0.37 -13.63
CA GLY A 123 -0.22 -0.26 -13.61
C GLY A 123 0.39 -0.73 -12.28
N ILE A 124 -0.16 -0.28 -11.16
CA ILE A 124 0.26 -0.70 -9.82
C ILE A 124 0.03 -2.21 -9.64
N ARG A 125 -1.13 -2.71 -10.04
CA ARG A 125 -1.44 -4.14 -9.97
C ARG A 125 -0.45 -4.97 -10.78
N ASN A 126 -0.13 -4.55 -11.99
CA ASN A 126 0.84 -5.24 -12.83
C ASN A 126 2.25 -5.23 -12.22
N MET A 127 2.67 -4.12 -11.61
CA MET A 127 3.94 -4.04 -10.88
C MET A 127 3.97 -5.03 -9.70
N SER A 128 2.90 -5.08 -8.92
CA SER A 128 2.79 -6.02 -7.79
C SER A 128 2.83 -7.47 -8.27
N ASP A 129 2.06 -7.81 -9.29
CA ASP A 129 2.03 -9.16 -9.86
C ASP A 129 3.39 -9.58 -10.42
N LYS A 130 4.08 -8.68 -11.11
CA LYS A 130 5.43 -8.91 -11.60
C LYS A 130 6.41 -9.23 -10.47
N LEU A 131 6.39 -8.44 -9.42
CA LEU A 131 7.25 -8.65 -8.25
C LEU A 131 6.95 -9.99 -7.56
N CYS A 132 5.67 -10.35 -7.44
CA CYS A 132 5.28 -11.65 -6.90
C CYS A 132 5.79 -12.81 -7.77
N ARG A 133 5.63 -12.74 -9.08
CA ARG A 133 6.11 -13.76 -10.01
C ARG A 133 7.63 -13.91 -9.95
N GLU A 134 8.36 -12.81 -9.92
CA GLU A 134 9.83 -12.81 -9.82
C GLU A 134 10.33 -13.45 -8.52
N ASN A 135 9.51 -13.45 -7.47
CA ASN A 135 9.80 -14.09 -6.19
C ASN A 135 9.14 -15.46 -6.02
N GLY A 136 8.59 -16.04 -7.09
CA GLY A 136 7.95 -17.37 -7.04
C GLY A 136 6.62 -17.41 -6.29
N LEU A 137 5.96 -16.26 -6.12
CA LEU A 137 4.72 -16.14 -5.39
C LEU A 137 3.51 -16.19 -6.34
N SER A 138 2.36 -16.60 -5.80
CA SER A 138 1.12 -16.68 -6.56
C SER A 138 0.56 -15.28 -6.86
N VAL A 139 -0.16 -15.17 -7.96
CA VAL A 139 -0.89 -13.97 -8.37
C VAL A 139 -2.32 -14.36 -8.73
N VAL A 140 -3.25 -13.39 -8.54
CA VAL A 140 -4.64 -13.57 -8.99
C VAL A 140 -4.70 -13.39 -10.50
N VAL A 141 -5.16 -14.43 -11.22
CA VAL A 141 -5.35 -14.37 -12.67
C VAL A 141 -6.79 -13.94 -12.95
N PRO A 142 -7.01 -12.77 -13.60
CA PRO A 142 -8.35 -12.33 -13.98
C PRO A 142 -8.97 -13.30 -14.99
N GLY A 143 -10.25 -13.64 -14.81
CA GLY A 143 -11.05 -14.35 -15.83
C GLY A 143 -11.11 -15.86 -15.75
N LYS A 144 -10.40 -16.54 -14.86
CA LYS A 144 -10.62 -17.96 -14.59
C LYS A 144 -11.62 -18.10 -13.43
N GLY A 145 -12.91 -18.20 -13.75
CA GLY A 145 -13.94 -18.60 -12.82
C GLY A 145 -14.65 -17.48 -12.07
N SER A 146 -14.75 -16.28 -12.61
CA SER A 146 -15.55 -15.23 -12.01
C SER A 146 -17.05 -15.37 -12.35
N LYS A 147 -17.68 -16.39 -11.82
CA LYS A 147 -19.04 -16.17 -11.33
C LYS A 147 -18.90 -15.15 -10.21
N GLY A 148 -19.73 -14.12 -10.19
CA GLY A 148 -19.62 -13.00 -9.26
C GLY A 148 -19.24 -13.43 -7.86
N LYS A 149 -18.45 -12.58 -7.18
CA LYS A 149 -17.98 -12.84 -5.82
C LYS A 149 -19.13 -13.28 -4.94
N SER A 150 -18.96 -14.36 -4.21
CA SER A 150 -19.91 -14.73 -3.17
C SER A 150 -19.93 -13.62 -2.10
N TYR A 151 -21.05 -13.48 -1.41
CA TYR A 151 -21.14 -12.52 -0.29
C TYR A 151 -20.03 -12.73 0.75
N ALA A 152 -19.66 -13.99 1.01
CA ALA A 152 -18.56 -14.32 1.91
C ALA A 152 -17.21 -13.82 1.39
N GLU A 153 -16.94 -13.93 0.08
CA GLU A 153 -15.73 -13.37 -0.54
C GLU A 153 -15.72 -11.85 -0.49
N TYR A 154 -16.86 -11.20 -0.72
CA TYR A 154 -17.00 -9.77 -0.60
C TYR A 154 -16.74 -9.27 0.82
N GLN A 155 -17.27 -9.96 1.84
CA GLN A 155 -17.03 -9.62 3.24
C GLN A 155 -15.58 -9.88 3.64
N ALA A 156 -14.97 -10.98 3.19
CA ALA A 156 -13.58 -11.28 3.45
C ALA A 156 -12.63 -10.23 2.84
N GLU A 157 -12.93 -9.73 1.64
CA GLU A 157 -12.17 -8.61 1.04
C GLU A 157 -12.34 -7.32 1.84
N LYS A 158 -13.56 -7.03 2.29
CA LYS A 158 -13.86 -5.84 3.10
C LYS A 158 -13.12 -5.86 4.44
N THR A 159 -12.94 -7.03 5.02
CA THR A 159 -12.21 -7.22 6.28
C THR A 159 -10.71 -7.43 6.08
N GLY A 160 -10.22 -7.46 4.84
CA GLY A 160 -8.81 -7.67 4.53
C GLY A 160 -8.32 -9.10 4.75
N THR A 161 -9.23 -10.08 4.85
CA THR A 161 -8.91 -11.49 5.10
C THR A 161 -8.83 -12.34 3.83
N SER A 162 -9.21 -11.78 2.67
CA SER A 162 -9.18 -12.51 1.39
C SER A 162 -7.83 -12.34 0.70
N TRP A 163 -7.17 -13.46 0.40
CA TRP A 163 -5.96 -13.49 -0.40
C TRP A 163 -6.20 -13.21 -1.89
N LYS A 164 -7.44 -13.34 -2.37
CA LYS A 164 -7.81 -13.04 -3.76
C LYS A 164 -7.75 -11.55 -4.09
N GLY A 165 -7.86 -10.70 -3.09
CA GLY A 165 -7.70 -9.25 -3.24
C GLY A 165 -6.27 -8.79 -2.93
N LYS A 166 -5.26 -9.33 -3.60
CA LYS A 166 -3.84 -9.12 -3.29
C LYS A 166 -3.36 -7.67 -3.36
N LEU A 167 -4.05 -6.84 -4.11
CA LEU A 167 -3.76 -5.41 -4.16
C LEU A 167 -5.06 -4.63 -4.06
N LYS A 168 -5.12 -3.77 -3.07
CA LYS A 168 -6.25 -2.88 -2.85
C LYS A 168 -5.74 -1.44 -2.79
N ILE A 169 -6.41 -0.58 -3.52
CA ILE A 169 -6.11 0.86 -3.51
C ILE A 169 -7.28 1.58 -2.86
N ALA A 170 -7.00 2.31 -1.79
CA ALA A 170 -7.92 3.21 -1.15
C ALA A 170 -7.41 4.65 -1.28
N ILE A 171 -8.32 5.61 -1.39
CA ILE A 171 -8.01 7.02 -1.45
C ILE A 171 -8.45 7.64 -0.13
N ASP A 172 -7.50 8.22 0.61
CA ASP A 172 -7.77 8.95 1.83
C ASP A 172 -7.95 10.44 1.50
N ALA A 173 -9.13 10.91 1.75
CA ALA A 173 -9.48 12.31 1.59
C ALA A 173 -9.18 13.13 2.86
#